data_08116d9d19f2b1abbbb9a483bfbc5366
#
_entry.id   08116d9d19f2b1abbbb9a483bfbc5366
#
_cell.length_a   1.000
_cell.length_b   1.000
_cell.length_c   1.000
_cell.angle_alpha   90.00
_cell.angle_beta   90.00
_cell.angle_gamma   90.00
#
_symmetry.space_group_name_H-M   'P 1'
#
loop_
_entity.id
_entity.type
_entity.pdbx_description
1 polymer ?
#
loop_
_entity_poly.entity_id
_entity_poly.type
_entity_poly.pdbx_seq_one_letter_code
_entity_poly.pdbx_strand_id
1 'polypeptide(L)'
;RNGAGKSTLLKILSRITDPTAGRVEIYGRVGSLLEVGAGFHPELSGRENIYLNGAVLGMRRAEIAQRFDEIVAFAEVERFIDTPVKRYSSGMYLRLAFAVAAHLEPEILVVDEVLAVGDAAFQQKCLNKMGAVAKQGRTVLFVSHNLAAVRHLCQRGITLSAGKVVFDGAAGEAVRNYLAGSEAAAQRTSDNLSLTNAQPNPQRRFEVTKVEILDQAGKVKQTLATGDYARFRIEWRADEPVEKAGVELGIHTLEGVPVIHYSTRPVSVVDVRFEPGRNIIECEFPQFPLAAGRYYLAVGLTRPMIEWLYRDDQFALFTVEPGDVFNSGMPLTTARALIATPHRWLAEESFAATAGQR
;
A
#
# COMPACT_ATOMS: atom_id res chain seq x y z
N ARG A 1 1.53 10.96 5.52
CA ARG A 1 2.94 10.72 5.92
C ARG A 1 2.96 10.11 7.31
N ASN A 2 3.97 9.31 7.60
CA ASN A 2 4.21 8.81 8.96
C ASN A 2 4.49 10.00 9.88
N GLY A 3 4.04 9.93 11.15
CA GLY A 3 4.20 11.04 12.10
C GLY A 3 3.22 12.21 11.94
N ALA A 4 2.26 12.15 11.02
CA ALA A 4 1.26 13.23 10.86
C ALA A 4 0.20 13.30 11.97
N GLY A 5 0.17 12.33 12.90
CA GLY A 5 -0.78 12.27 14.02
C GLY A 5 -2.04 11.42 13.76
N LYS A 6 -2.13 10.71 12.64
CA LYS A 6 -3.30 9.89 12.28
C LYS A 6 -3.62 8.84 13.34
N SER A 7 -2.66 7.98 13.66
CA SER A 7 -2.84 6.90 14.63
C SER A 7 -3.09 7.42 16.06
N THR A 8 -2.50 8.56 16.44
CA THR A 8 -2.79 9.22 17.72
C THR A 8 -4.24 9.67 17.78
N LEU A 9 -4.73 10.33 16.72
CA LEU A 9 -6.13 10.75 16.63
C LEU A 9 -7.07 9.55 16.72
N LEU A 10 -6.79 8.45 15.97
CA LEU A 10 -7.63 7.26 16.03
C LEU A 10 -7.63 6.63 17.44
N LYS A 11 -6.50 6.56 18.13
CA LYS A 11 -6.40 6.04 19.50
C LYS A 11 -7.25 6.88 20.48
N ILE A 12 -7.27 8.21 20.33
CA ILE A 12 -8.10 9.11 21.14
C ILE A 12 -9.59 8.84 20.83
N LEU A 13 -9.98 8.76 19.56
CA LEU A 13 -11.35 8.49 19.15
C LEU A 13 -11.84 7.11 19.59
N SER A 14 -10.93 6.12 19.65
CA SER A 14 -11.22 4.76 20.14
C SER A 14 -11.12 4.63 21.67
N ARG A 15 -10.89 5.72 22.40
CA ARG A 15 -10.72 5.74 23.87
C ARG A 15 -9.58 4.84 24.39
N ILE A 16 -8.56 4.60 23.56
CA ILE A 16 -7.33 3.89 23.96
C ILE A 16 -6.38 4.82 24.70
N THR A 17 -6.43 6.13 24.35
CA THR A 17 -5.58 7.17 24.96
C THR A 17 -6.40 8.42 25.18
N ASP A 18 -6.24 9.06 26.33
CA ASP A 18 -6.90 10.33 26.62
C ASP A 18 -6.19 11.51 25.93
N PRO A 19 -6.93 12.54 25.49
CA PRO A 19 -6.33 13.76 24.96
C PRO A 19 -5.66 14.57 26.09
N THR A 20 -4.48 15.14 25.82
CA THR A 20 -3.77 16.00 26.78
C THR A 20 -4.55 17.28 27.07
N ALA A 21 -5.31 17.78 26.09
CA ALA A 21 -6.16 18.96 26.23
C ALA A 21 -7.31 18.90 25.22
N GLY A 22 -8.37 19.68 25.47
CA GLY A 22 -9.57 19.68 24.64
C GLY A 22 -10.56 18.58 25.03
N ARG A 23 -11.57 18.37 24.19
CA ARG A 23 -12.60 17.35 24.40
C ARG A 23 -13.03 16.71 23.09
N VAL A 24 -13.47 15.45 23.16
CA VAL A 24 -14.08 14.70 22.06
C VAL A 24 -15.49 14.30 22.51
N GLU A 25 -16.48 14.59 21.68
CA GLU A 25 -17.87 14.20 21.91
C GLU A 25 -18.23 13.07 20.92
N ILE A 26 -18.64 11.93 21.44
CA ILE A 26 -18.95 10.73 20.67
C ILE A 26 -20.40 10.34 20.93
N TYR A 27 -21.18 10.26 19.88
CA TYR A 27 -22.61 9.87 19.95
C TYR A 27 -22.77 8.48 19.31
N GLY A 28 -22.90 7.45 20.14
CA GLY A 28 -23.02 6.04 19.75
C GLY A 28 -21.81 5.20 20.15
N ARG A 29 -21.85 3.94 19.75
CA ARG A 29 -20.76 2.96 20.00
C ARG A 29 -19.65 3.14 18.96
N VAL A 30 -18.43 3.09 19.42
CA VAL A 30 -17.24 3.07 18.55
C VAL A 30 -16.72 1.64 18.46
N GLY A 31 -16.70 1.09 17.26
CA GLY A 31 -15.97 -0.13 16.94
C GLY A 31 -14.63 0.21 16.31
N SER A 32 -13.55 -0.29 16.89
CA SER A 32 -12.19 0.00 16.40
C SER A 32 -11.56 -1.25 15.79
N LEU A 33 -11.05 -1.14 14.58
CA LEU A 33 -10.26 -2.16 13.91
C LEU A 33 -8.75 -1.88 14.01
N LEU A 34 -8.31 -1.08 15.00
CA LEU A 34 -6.89 -0.76 15.20
C LEU A 34 -6.08 -1.97 15.66
N GLU A 35 -6.72 -2.91 16.35
CA GLU A 35 -6.09 -4.07 16.96
C GLU A 35 -6.80 -5.36 16.54
N VAL A 36 -6.89 -5.61 15.23
CA VAL A 36 -7.50 -6.83 14.69
C VAL A 36 -6.74 -8.06 15.20
N GLY A 37 -7.48 -8.97 15.86
CA GLY A 37 -6.89 -10.17 16.47
C GLY A 37 -6.39 -9.99 17.91
N ALA A 38 -6.36 -8.77 18.44
CA ALA A 38 -6.18 -8.59 19.87
C ALA A 38 -7.33 -9.28 20.64
N GLY A 39 -6.96 -10.11 21.60
CA GLY A 39 -7.94 -10.88 22.38
C GLY A 39 -8.20 -12.31 21.86
N PHE A 40 -7.60 -12.75 20.77
CA PHE A 40 -7.60 -14.15 20.40
C PHE A 40 -6.73 -14.96 21.36
N HIS A 41 -7.29 -16.06 21.89
CA HIS A 41 -6.56 -16.96 22.76
C HIS A 41 -6.06 -18.18 21.95
N PRO A 42 -4.75 -18.45 21.92
CA PRO A 42 -4.16 -19.46 21.04
C PRO A 42 -4.67 -20.89 21.30
N GLU A 43 -5.05 -21.22 22.53
CA GLU A 43 -5.53 -22.55 22.92
C GLU A 43 -7.02 -22.76 22.60
N LEU A 44 -7.79 -21.70 22.37
CA LEU A 44 -9.20 -21.79 22.03
C LEU A 44 -9.40 -22.06 20.53
N SER A 45 -10.48 -22.75 20.20
CA SER A 45 -10.92 -22.97 18.82
C SER A 45 -11.30 -21.67 18.12
N GLY A 46 -11.41 -21.70 16.79
CA GLY A 46 -11.93 -20.57 16.04
C GLY A 46 -13.32 -20.15 16.49
N ARG A 47 -14.19 -21.12 16.80
CA ARG A 47 -15.52 -20.90 17.35
C ARG A 47 -15.48 -20.11 18.65
N GLU A 48 -14.71 -20.58 19.63
CA GLU A 48 -14.58 -19.92 20.92
C GLU A 48 -13.96 -18.53 20.80
N ASN A 49 -12.99 -18.35 19.91
CA ASN A 49 -12.38 -17.05 19.62
C ASN A 49 -13.36 -16.07 18.96
N ILE A 50 -14.29 -16.51 18.11
CA ILE A 50 -15.37 -15.65 17.59
C ILE A 50 -16.19 -15.05 18.75
N TYR A 51 -16.60 -15.88 19.72
CA TYR A 51 -17.35 -15.39 20.88
C TYR A 51 -16.54 -14.51 21.80
N LEU A 52 -15.28 -14.89 22.07
CA LEU A 52 -14.37 -14.11 22.91
C LEU A 52 -14.08 -12.74 22.29
N ASN A 53 -13.64 -12.73 21.05
CA ASN A 53 -13.26 -11.49 20.36
C ASN A 53 -14.48 -10.61 20.07
N GLY A 54 -15.62 -11.19 19.66
CA GLY A 54 -16.87 -10.47 19.50
C GLY A 54 -17.30 -9.77 20.79
N ALA A 55 -17.17 -10.42 21.96
CA ALA A 55 -17.46 -9.81 23.25
C ALA A 55 -16.47 -8.68 23.60
N VAL A 56 -15.17 -8.87 23.35
CA VAL A 56 -14.12 -7.83 23.54
C VAL A 56 -14.43 -6.61 22.69
N LEU A 57 -14.90 -6.82 21.46
CA LEU A 57 -15.28 -5.75 20.53
C LEU A 57 -16.67 -5.14 20.83
N GLY A 58 -17.36 -5.60 21.90
CA GLY A 58 -18.61 -5.03 22.38
C GLY A 58 -19.88 -5.62 21.75
N MET A 59 -19.81 -6.78 21.07
CA MET A 59 -20.98 -7.52 20.61
C MET A 59 -21.64 -8.26 21.77
N ARG A 60 -22.98 -8.28 21.79
CA ARG A 60 -23.73 -9.14 22.70
C ARG A 60 -23.68 -10.59 22.21
N ARG A 61 -23.73 -11.54 23.15
CA ARG A 61 -23.70 -12.97 22.80
C ARG A 61 -24.75 -13.38 21.78
N ALA A 62 -25.92 -12.78 21.86
CA ALA A 62 -27.02 -13.02 20.91
C ALA A 62 -26.70 -12.50 19.51
N GLU A 63 -26.04 -11.32 19.41
CA GLU A 63 -25.57 -10.73 18.14
C GLU A 63 -24.52 -11.61 17.49
N ILE A 64 -23.58 -12.15 18.28
CA ILE A 64 -22.55 -13.07 17.80
C ILE A 64 -23.20 -14.36 17.28
N ALA A 65 -24.12 -14.94 18.04
CA ALA A 65 -24.80 -16.18 17.65
C ALA A 65 -25.62 -16.03 16.37
N GLN A 66 -26.28 -14.89 16.18
CA GLN A 66 -27.06 -14.60 14.97
C GLN A 66 -26.19 -14.49 13.72
N ARG A 67 -24.93 -14.01 13.87
CA ARG A 67 -24.01 -13.75 12.75
C ARG A 67 -22.91 -14.78 12.60
N PHE A 68 -22.94 -15.81 13.45
CA PHE A 68 -21.87 -16.79 13.54
C PHE A 68 -21.55 -17.43 12.18
N ASP A 69 -22.58 -17.92 11.49
CA ASP A 69 -22.39 -18.58 10.19
C ASP A 69 -21.89 -17.61 9.10
N GLU A 70 -22.34 -16.35 9.13
CA GLU A 70 -21.85 -15.30 8.23
C GLU A 70 -20.38 -14.98 8.49
N ILE A 71 -19.96 -14.90 9.75
CA ILE A 71 -18.57 -14.66 10.14
C ILE A 71 -17.68 -15.81 9.65
N VAL A 72 -18.09 -17.04 9.87
CA VAL A 72 -17.34 -18.24 9.46
C VAL A 72 -17.20 -18.30 7.94
N ALA A 73 -18.29 -18.10 7.21
CA ALA A 73 -18.32 -18.08 5.75
C ALA A 73 -17.49 -16.91 5.16
N PHE A 74 -17.50 -15.75 5.83
CA PHE A 74 -16.67 -14.62 5.41
C PHE A 74 -15.18 -14.91 5.56
N ALA A 75 -14.79 -15.58 6.66
CA ALA A 75 -13.40 -15.94 6.95
C ALA A 75 -12.88 -17.11 6.10
N GLU A 76 -13.78 -17.91 5.52
CA GLU A 76 -13.46 -19.13 4.74
C GLU A 76 -12.68 -20.18 5.56
N VAL A 77 -13.07 -20.36 6.83
CA VAL A 77 -12.42 -21.28 7.78
C VAL A 77 -13.35 -22.39 8.31
N GLU A 78 -14.44 -22.70 7.61
CA GLU A 78 -15.48 -23.63 8.03
C GLU A 78 -14.90 -24.99 8.48
N ARG A 79 -13.95 -25.53 7.72
CA ARG A 79 -13.30 -26.82 7.99
C ARG A 79 -12.44 -26.85 9.25
N PHE A 80 -12.03 -25.66 9.72
CA PHE A 80 -11.08 -25.52 10.82
C PHE A 80 -11.69 -24.83 12.04
N ILE A 81 -13.00 -24.52 12.00
CA ILE A 81 -13.65 -23.68 13.01
C ILE A 81 -13.54 -24.23 14.44
N ASP A 82 -13.51 -25.55 14.59
CA ASP A 82 -13.38 -26.23 15.89
C ASP A 82 -11.92 -26.62 16.22
N THR A 83 -10.95 -26.17 15.40
CA THR A 83 -9.51 -26.35 15.63
C THR A 83 -8.95 -25.18 16.44
N PRO A 84 -8.06 -25.39 17.43
CA PRO A 84 -7.36 -24.31 18.14
C PRO A 84 -6.62 -23.39 17.19
N VAL A 85 -6.75 -22.06 17.41
CA VAL A 85 -6.19 -21.05 16.46
C VAL A 85 -4.65 -21.04 16.43
N LYS A 86 -3.96 -21.59 17.40
CA LYS A 86 -2.50 -21.83 17.33
C LYS A 86 -2.08 -22.71 16.16
N ARG A 87 -3.00 -23.50 15.59
CA ARG A 87 -2.77 -24.36 14.42
C ARG A 87 -3.16 -23.67 13.09
N TYR A 88 -3.71 -22.47 13.16
CA TYR A 88 -4.05 -21.72 11.96
C TYR A 88 -2.79 -21.18 11.28
N SER A 89 -2.82 -21.06 9.98
CA SER A 89 -1.85 -20.22 9.28
C SER A 89 -2.06 -18.75 9.68
N SER A 90 -1.04 -17.91 9.51
CA SER A 90 -1.17 -16.47 9.76
C SER A 90 -2.31 -15.85 8.97
N GLY A 91 -2.53 -16.30 7.72
CA GLY A 91 -3.65 -15.87 6.88
C GLY A 91 -5.01 -16.26 7.45
N MET A 92 -5.19 -17.52 7.89
CA MET A 92 -6.45 -17.97 8.51
C MET A 92 -6.76 -17.21 9.80
N TYR A 93 -5.74 -17.02 10.64
CA TYR A 93 -5.86 -16.25 11.88
C TYR A 93 -6.39 -14.84 11.60
N LEU A 94 -5.74 -14.14 10.68
CA LEU A 94 -6.09 -12.77 10.33
C LEU A 94 -7.45 -12.67 9.63
N ARG A 95 -7.78 -13.62 8.75
CA ARG A 95 -9.11 -13.69 8.10
C ARG A 95 -10.23 -13.85 9.13
N LEU A 96 -10.04 -14.74 10.13
CA LEU A 96 -11.05 -14.94 11.17
C LEU A 96 -11.21 -13.69 12.05
N ALA A 97 -10.10 -13.10 12.50
CA ALA A 97 -10.12 -11.88 13.30
C ALA A 97 -10.81 -10.73 12.56
N PHE A 98 -10.50 -10.59 11.28
CA PHE A 98 -11.13 -9.59 10.42
C PHE A 98 -12.62 -9.86 10.17
N ALA A 99 -13.01 -11.13 10.00
CA ALA A 99 -14.40 -11.51 9.82
C ALA A 99 -15.26 -11.12 11.02
N VAL A 100 -14.76 -11.35 12.24
CA VAL A 100 -15.47 -10.90 13.46
C VAL A 100 -15.63 -9.38 13.44
N ALA A 101 -14.54 -8.67 13.19
CA ALA A 101 -14.49 -7.21 13.17
C ALA A 101 -15.38 -6.59 12.07
N ALA A 102 -15.43 -7.19 10.88
CA ALA A 102 -16.25 -6.74 9.75
C ALA A 102 -17.78 -6.96 9.97
N HIS A 103 -18.14 -7.79 10.93
CA HIS A 103 -19.53 -8.04 11.32
C HIS A 103 -19.94 -7.27 12.58
N LEU A 104 -19.05 -6.42 13.10
CA LEU A 104 -19.45 -5.38 14.04
C LEU A 104 -20.41 -4.41 13.34
N GLU A 105 -21.44 -4.00 14.05
CA GLU A 105 -22.36 -2.96 13.59
C GLU A 105 -22.43 -1.80 14.58
N PRO A 106 -21.28 -1.11 14.82
CA PRO A 106 -21.30 0.08 15.63
C PRO A 106 -21.87 1.25 14.83
N GLU A 107 -22.29 2.30 15.50
CA GLU A 107 -22.69 3.55 14.88
C GLU A 107 -21.49 4.30 14.27
N ILE A 108 -20.29 4.07 14.83
CA ILE A 108 -19.01 4.65 14.39
C ILE A 108 -17.97 3.53 14.25
N LEU A 109 -17.48 3.32 13.05
CA LEU A 109 -16.43 2.33 12.75
C LEU A 109 -15.10 3.05 12.47
N VAL A 110 -14.06 2.72 13.24
CA VAL A 110 -12.71 3.23 13.05
C VAL A 110 -11.83 2.15 12.40
N VAL A 111 -11.27 2.48 11.25
CA VAL A 111 -10.50 1.56 10.42
C VAL A 111 -9.15 2.16 10.14
N ASP A 112 -8.08 1.49 10.53
CA ASP A 112 -6.72 1.85 10.19
C ASP A 112 -6.19 0.98 9.04
N GLU A 113 -5.02 1.27 8.58
CA GLU A 113 -4.25 0.66 7.48
C GLU A 113 -4.19 -0.90 7.48
N VAL A 114 -4.62 -1.54 8.56
CA VAL A 114 -4.66 -3.01 8.76
C VAL A 114 -5.47 -3.77 7.69
N LEU A 115 -6.19 -3.07 6.79
CA LEU A 115 -6.88 -3.66 5.63
C LEU A 115 -5.95 -4.28 4.56
N ALA A 116 -4.64 -4.03 4.66
CA ALA A 116 -3.64 -4.62 3.76
C ALA A 116 -3.33 -6.11 4.08
N VAL A 117 -4.11 -6.73 4.97
CA VAL A 117 -3.91 -8.09 5.45
C VAL A 117 -4.72 -9.10 4.62
N GLY A 118 -4.10 -10.24 4.31
CA GLY A 118 -4.68 -11.30 3.48
C GLY A 118 -4.35 -11.13 2.00
N ASP A 119 -4.95 -11.95 1.15
CA ASP A 119 -4.81 -11.82 -0.30
C ASP A 119 -5.72 -10.70 -0.86
N ALA A 120 -5.47 -10.33 -2.12
CA ALA A 120 -6.19 -9.24 -2.79
C ALA A 120 -7.71 -9.48 -2.85
N ALA A 121 -8.15 -10.74 -2.96
CA ALA A 121 -9.57 -11.09 -3.01
C ALA A 121 -10.24 -10.84 -1.65
N PHE A 122 -9.59 -11.22 -0.56
CA PHE A 122 -10.09 -10.98 0.80
C PHE A 122 -10.08 -9.49 1.15
N GLN A 123 -9.04 -8.74 0.76
CA GLN A 123 -8.99 -7.29 0.93
C GLN A 123 -10.16 -6.61 0.22
N GLN A 124 -10.46 -7.00 -1.02
CA GLN A 124 -11.61 -6.46 -1.76
C GLN A 124 -12.95 -6.80 -1.09
N LYS A 125 -13.08 -8.02 -0.53
CA LYS A 125 -14.25 -8.46 0.24
C LYS A 125 -14.46 -7.58 1.48
N CYS A 126 -13.38 -7.25 2.19
CA CYS A 126 -13.40 -6.34 3.34
C CYS A 126 -13.82 -4.91 2.96
N LEU A 127 -13.25 -4.36 1.90
CA LEU A 127 -13.59 -3.02 1.39
C LEU A 127 -15.06 -2.93 0.97
N ASN A 128 -15.57 -3.96 0.29
CA ASN A 128 -16.98 -4.02 -0.13
C ASN A 128 -17.93 -4.07 1.09
N LYS A 129 -17.59 -4.83 2.13
CA LYS A 129 -18.38 -4.90 3.37
C LYS A 129 -18.42 -3.54 4.08
N MET A 130 -17.28 -2.84 4.16
CA MET A 130 -17.23 -1.48 4.74
C MET A 130 -18.02 -0.46 3.94
N GLY A 131 -17.97 -0.53 2.62
CA GLY A 131 -18.79 0.31 1.76
C GLY A 131 -20.30 0.07 1.97
N ALA A 132 -20.69 -1.17 2.21
CA ALA A 132 -22.09 -1.51 2.54
C ALA A 132 -22.50 -0.94 3.90
N VAL A 133 -21.64 -1.01 4.92
CA VAL A 133 -21.86 -0.43 6.26
C VAL A 133 -22.02 1.10 6.18
N ALA A 134 -21.18 1.78 5.41
CA ALA A 134 -21.27 3.23 5.22
C ALA A 134 -22.60 3.64 4.53
N LYS A 135 -23.07 2.85 3.54
CA LYS A 135 -24.35 3.09 2.85
C LYS A 135 -25.56 2.97 3.76
N GLN A 136 -25.43 2.27 4.90
CA GLN A 136 -26.50 2.14 5.92
C GLN A 136 -26.59 3.35 6.85
N GLY A 137 -25.88 4.46 6.55
CA GLY A 137 -25.90 5.70 7.34
C GLY A 137 -24.98 5.70 8.56
N ARG A 138 -24.07 4.73 8.67
CA ARG A 138 -23.07 4.66 9.76
C ARG A 138 -21.85 5.50 9.45
N THR A 139 -21.22 6.02 10.47
CA THR A 139 -19.98 6.79 10.32
C THR A 139 -18.78 5.86 10.22
N VAL A 140 -18.04 5.92 9.12
CA VAL A 140 -16.79 5.16 8.94
C VAL A 140 -15.61 6.13 8.88
N LEU A 141 -14.69 6.02 9.83
CA LEU A 141 -13.41 6.73 9.82
C LEU A 141 -12.35 5.81 9.25
N PHE A 142 -11.92 6.11 8.03
CA PHE A 142 -11.00 5.27 7.26
C PHE A 142 -9.64 5.95 7.09
N VAL A 143 -8.59 5.33 7.60
CA VAL A 143 -7.20 5.75 7.39
C VAL A 143 -6.51 4.74 6.47
N SER A 144 -5.93 5.23 5.39
CA SER A 144 -5.23 4.38 4.42
C SER A 144 -4.16 5.16 3.68
N HIS A 145 -3.11 4.46 3.29
CA HIS A 145 -2.13 4.95 2.30
C HIS A 145 -2.59 4.73 0.86
N ASN A 146 -3.60 3.88 0.65
CA ASN A 146 -4.21 3.69 -0.67
C ASN A 146 -5.19 4.83 -0.97
N LEU A 147 -4.71 5.87 -1.64
CA LEU A 147 -5.50 7.05 -1.98
C LEU A 147 -6.64 6.76 -2.96
N ALA A 148 -6.50 5.72 -3.79
CA ALA A 148 -7.56 5.27 -4.69
C ALA A 148 -8.74 4.70 -3.86
N ALA A 149 -8.46 3.90 -2.83
CA ALA A 149 -9.48 3.40 -1.91
C ALA A 149 -10.17 4.56 -1.15
N VAL A 150 -9.40 5.53 -0.64
CA VAL A 150 -9.95 6.73 0.03
C VAL A 150 -10.90 7.48 -0.92
N ARG A 151 -10.50 7.71 -2.16
CA ARG A 151 -11.29 8.44 -3.17
C ARG A 151 -12.57 7.70 -3.56
N HIS A 152 -12.54 6.36 -3.56
CA HIS A 152 -13.69 5.53 -3.95
C HIS A 152 -14.68 5.30 -2.81
N LEU A 153 -14.20 5.12 -1.58
CA LEU A 153 -15.02 4.74 -0.44
C LEU A 153 -15.50 5.94 0.39
N CYS A 154 -14.72 7.04 0.43
CA CYS A 154 -15.01 8.17 1.29
C CYS A 154 -15.66 9.31 0.53
N GLN A 155 -16.62 9.98 1.18
CA GLN A 155 -17.24 11.21 0.67
C GLN A 155 -16.43 12.45 1.11
N ARG A 156 -15.91 12.43 2.34
CA ARG A 156 -15.15 13.52 2.97
C ARG A 156 -13.74 13.03 3.27
N GLY A 157 -12.76 13.89 3.08
CA GLY A 157 -11.36 13.64 3.37
C GLY A 157 -10.76 14.72 4.25
N ILE A 158 -10.00 14.32 5.25
CA ILE A 158 -9.25 15.21 6.16
C ILE A 158 -7.77 14.93 5.99
N THR A 159 -6.98 15.96 5.69
CA THR A 159 -5.53 15.83 5.59
C THR A 159 -4.87 16.39 6.84
N LEU A 160 -4.01 15.57 7.46
CA LEU A 160 -3.22 15.96 8.63
C LEU A 160 -1.75 16.18 8.23
N SER A 161 -1.14 17.23 8.79
CA SER A 161 0.29 17.49 8.72
C SER A 161 0.80 17.99 10.06
N ALA A 162 1.82 17.31 10.61
CA ALA A 162 2.40 17.65 11.93
C ALA A 162 1.35 17.83 13.03
N GLY A 163 0.35 16.96 13.09
CA GLY A 163 -0.72 16.97 14.09
C GLY A 163 -1.83 18.00 13.85
N LYS A 164 -1.76 18.77 12.76
CA LYS A 164 -2.76 19.81 12.44
C LYS A 164 -3.59 19.41 11.23
N VAL A 165 -4.87 19.78 11.23
CA VAL A 165 -5.74 19.67 10.05
C VAL A 165 -5.31 20.76 9.06
N VAL A 166 -4.87 20.36 7.87
CA VAL A 166 -4.45 21.27 6.80
C VAL A 166 -5.49 21.35 5.67
N PHE A 167 -6.36 20.36 5.58
CA PHE A 167 -7.48 20.35 4.66
C PHE A 167 -8.63 19.51 5.21
N ASP A 168 -9.85 19.95 4.96
CA ASP A 168 -11.09 19.24 5.29
C ASP A 168 -12.14 19.57 4.20
N GLY A 169 -12.60 18.54 3.47
CA GLY A 169 -13.52 18.74 2.35
C GLY A 169 -13.84 17.44 1.62
N ALA A 170 -14.24 17.52 0.35
CA ALA A 170 -14.53 16.34 -0.48
C ALA A 170 -13.29 15.43 -0.60
N ALA A 171 -13.47 14.09 -0.51
CA ALA A 171 -12.36 13.13 -0.52
C ALA A 171 -11.45 13.28 -1.75
N GLY A 172 -12.02 13.52 -2.94
CA GLY A 172 -11.24 13.76 -4.15
C GLY A 172 -10.35 15.01 -4.08
N GLU A 173 -10.82 16.06 -3.39
CA GLU A 173 -10.03 17.29 -3.17
C GLU A 173 -8.96 17.08 -2.11
N ALA A 174 -9.29 16.38 -1.02
CA ALA A 174 -8.32 16.01 0.01
C ALA A 174 -7.14 15.23 -0.59
N VAL A 175 -7.42 14.28 -1.48
CA VAL A 175 -6.39 13.51 -2.21
C VAL A 175 -5.57 14.43 -3.10
N ARG A 176 -6.18 15.32 -3.90
CA ARG A 176 -5.44 16.28 -4.73
C ARG A 176 -4.54 17.20 -3.91
N ASN A 177 -5.06 17.77 -2.81
CA ASN A 177 -4.29 18.64 -1.92
C ASN A 177 -3.13 17.89 -1.24
N TYR A 178 -3.35 16.64 -0.82
CA TYR A 178 -2.31 15.80 -0.25
C TYR A 178 -1.19 15.53 -1.25
N LEU A 179 -1.54 15.20 -2.51
CA LEU A 179 -0.58 14.98 -3.60
C LEU A 179 0.19 16.26 -3.93
N ALA A 180 -0.49 17.40 -4.09
CA ALA A 180 0.14 18.69 -4.37
C ALA A 180 1.12 19.10 -3.26
N GLY A 181 0.78 18.88 -1.99
CA GLY A 181 1.68 19.13 -0.86
C GLY A 181 2.89 18.17 -0.84
N SER A 182 2.73 16.94 -1.30
CA SER A 182 3.83 15.99 -1.48
C SER A 182 4.74 16.39 -2.64
N GLU A 183 4.17 16.88 -3.73
CA GLU A 183 4.89 17.39 -4.91
C GLU A 183 5.77 18.59 -4.57
N ALA A 184 5.24 19.58 -3.85
CA ALA A 184 5.99 20.75 -3.42
C ALA A 184 7.18 20.39 -2.50
N ALA A 185 7.05 19.30 -1.73
CA ALA A 185 8.13 18.79 -0.89
C ALA A 185 9.16 17.96 -1.71
N ALA A 186 8.72 17.25 -2.76
CA ALA A 186 9.58 16.44 -3.62
C ALA A 186 10.34 17.29 -4.65
N GLN A 187 9.76 18.41 -5.14
CA GLN A 187 10.43 19.35 -6.05
C GLN A 187 11.68 20.01 -5.45
N ARG A 188 11.91 19.90 -4.15
CA ARG A 188 13.11 20.44 -3.49
C ARG A 188 14.33 19.52 -3.59
N THR A 189 14.26 18.37 -4.25
CA THR A 189 15.28 17.33 -4.04
C THR A 189 16.10 16.90 -5.23
N SER A 190 15.85 17.29 -6.51
CA SER A 190 16.87 17.01 -7.54
C SER A 190 16.62 17.64 -8.92
N ASP A 191 17.64 18.36 -9.41
CA ASP A 191 17.78 18.75 -10.82
C ASP A 191 18.21 17.57 -11.72
N ASN A 192 18.33 16.36 -11.16
CA ASN A 192 18.69 15.12 -11.87
C ASN A 192 18.03 13.90 -11.23
N LEU A 193 18.09 12.75 -11.90
CA LEU A 193 17.54 11.48 -11.44
C LEU A 193 18.43 10.75 -10.40
N SER A 194 19.01 11.50 -9.47
CA SER A 194 19.67 11.02 -8.25
C SER A 194 18.75 11.29 -7.05
N LEU A 195 17.97 10.29 -6.67
CA LEU A 195 16.91 10.37 -5.70
C LEU A 195 17.44 9.97 -4.30
N THR A 196 17.46 10.91 -3.37
CA THR A 196 17.96 10.68 -2.00
C THR A 196 16.81 10.54 -1.01
N ASN A 197 17.05 9.78 0.07
CA ASN A 197 16.09 9.68 1.16
C ASN A 197 15.82 11.07 1.77
N ALA A 198 14.58 11.51 1.69
CA ALA A 198 14.17 12.83 2.20
C ALA A 198 14.12 12.91 3.73
N GLN A 199 14.10 11.75 4.42
CA GLN A 199 13.99 11.66 5.89
C GLN A 199 14.91 10.56 6.42
N PRO A 200 16.25 10.73 6.32
CA PRO A 200 17.19 9.74 6.82
C PRO A 200 17.06 9.61 8.36
N ASN A 201 17.07 8.38 8.84
CA ASN A 201 17.06 8.09 10.26
C ASN A 201 18.30 7.27 10.65
N PRO A 202 19.33 7.93 11.22
CA PRO A 202 20.57 7.26 11.62
C PRO A 202 20.41 6.12 12.65
N GLN A 203 19.28 6.08 13.35
CA GLN A 203 18.99 5.04 14.36
C GLN A 203 18.41 3.75 13.75
N ARG A 204 18.05 3.75 12.45
CA ARG A 204 17.61 2.53 11.78
C ARG A 204 18.80 1.64 11.47
N ARG A 205 18.66 0.33 11.71
CA ARG A 205 19.69 -0.66 11.37
C ARG A 205 19.85 -0.84 9.84
N PHE A 206 18.78 -0.62 9.09
CA PHE A 206 18.74 -0.75 7.65
C PHE A 206 18.08 0.49 7.06
N GLU A 207 18.69 1.09 6.06
CA GLU A 207 18.16 2.30 5.46
C GLU A 207 18.61 2.45 4.01
N VAL A 208 17.65 2.60 3.09
CA VAL A 208 17.96 3.00 1.73
C VAL A 208 18.32 4.49 1.74
N THR A 209 19.53 4.79 1.27
CA THR A 209 20.10 6.14 1.31
C THR A 209 19.87 6.89 0.01
N LYS A 210 19.96 6.17 -1.13
CA LYS A 210 19.89 6.78 -2.45
C LYS A 210 19.40 5.78 -3.51
N VAL A 211 18.70 6.30 -4.52
CA VAL A 211 18.43 5.58 -5.78
C VAL A 211 18.83 6.49 -6.93
N GLU A 212 19.66 6.01 -7.85
CA GLU A 212 20.07 6.71 -9.06
C GLU A 212 19.51 6.01 -10.29
N ILE A 213 19.03 6.78 -11.26
CA ILE A 213 18.62 6.26 -12.57
C ILE A 213 19.74 6.58 -13.56
N LEU A 214 20.35 5.52 -14.10
CA LEU A 214 21.56 5.59 -14.92
C LEU A 214 21.25 5.27 -16.38
N ASP A 215 22.06 5.83 -17.28
CA ASP A 215 22.11 5.44 -18.68
C ASP A 215 22.99 4.19 -18.90
N GLN A 216 23.15 3.75 -20.15
CA GLN A 216 23.99 2.60 -20.52
C GLN A 216 25.45 2.77 -20.13
N ALA A 217 25.96 4.01 -20.12
CA ALA A 217 27.32 4.32 -19.74
C ALA A 217 27.52 4.37 -18.21
N GLY A 218 26.46 4.19 -17.41
CA GLY A 218 26.49 4.26 -15.95
C GLY A 218 26.47 5.68 -15.40
N LYS A 219 26.16 6.69 -16.22
CA LYS A 219 26.01 8.08 -15.79
C LYS A 219 24.56 8.35 -15.37
N VAL A 220 24.39 9.16 -14.34
CA VAL A 220 23.05 9.59 -13.89
C VAL A 220 22.34 10.36 -14.99
N LYS A 221 21.14 9.90 -15.34
CA LYS A 221 20.29 10.54 -16.34
C LYS A 221 19.74 11.87 -15.82
N GLN A 222 19.54 12.83 -16.70
CA GLN A 222 18.85 14.08 -16.39
C GLN A 222 17.34 13.93 -16.53
N THR A 223 16.90 13.16 -17.53
CA THR A 223 15.51 12.87 -17.84
C THR A 223 15.34 11.39 -18.15
N LEU A 224 14.13 10.86 -17.96
CA LEU A 224 13.75 9.51 -18.31
C LEU A 224 12.51 9.57 -19.17
N ALA A 225 12.55 9.00 -20.37
CA ALA A 225 11.40 8.92 -21.26
C ALA A 225 10.88 7.47 -21.38
N THR A 226 9.61 7.34 -21.82
CA THR A 226 9.03 6.04 -22.18
C THR A 226 9.89 5.39 -23.26
N GLY A 227 10.29 4.14 -23.06
CA GLY A 227 11.13 3.39 -23.99
C GLY A 227 12.63 3.57 -23.81
N ASP A 228 13.08 4.48 -22.96
CA ASP A 228 14.49 4.67 -22.66
C ASP A 228 15.11 3.43 -22.02
N TYR A 229 16.43 3.26 -22.25
CA TYR A 229 17.22 2.43 -21.36
C TYR A 229 17.33 3.12 -19.99
N ALA A 230 17.11 2.36 -18.94
CA ALA A 230 17.23 2.82 -17.56
C ALA A 230 17.81 1.74 -16.65
N ARG A 231 18.70 2.13 -15.76
CA ARG A 231 19.24 1.24 -14.72
C ARG A 231 19.09 1.92 -13.38
N PHE A 232 18.32 1.32 -12.50
CA PHE A 232 18.06 1.81 -11.15
C PHE A 232 19.11 1.23 -10.21
N ARG A 233 20.03 2.06 -9.74
CA ARG A 233 21.04 1.72 -8.73
C ARG A 233 20.48 2.08 -7.36
N ILE A 234 20.26 1.09 -6.52
CA ILE A 234 19.76 1.25 -5.16
C ILE A 234 20.93 1.10 -4.19
N GLU A 235 21.13 2.10 -3.35
CA GLU A 235 22.17 2.15 -2.32
C GLU A 235 21.51 2.16 -0.94
N TRP A 236 22.02 1.29 -0.05
CA TRP A 236 21.55 1.25 1.33
C TRP A 236 22.68 1.00 2.32
N ARG A 237 22.42 1.39 3.57
CA ARG A 237 23.25 1.08 4.71
C ARG A 237 22.63 -0.08 5.48
N ALA A 238 23.45 -1.02 5.92
CA ALA A 238 23.10 -2.08 6.86
C ALA A 238 24.07 -2.05 8.05
N ASP A 239 23.56 -2.23 9.26
CA ASP A 239 24.41 -2.24 10.46
C ASP A 239 24.82 -3.68 10.84
N GLU A 240 24.15 -4.69 10.28
CA GLU A 240 24.42 -6.10 10.50
C GLU A 240 24.31 -6.93 9.21
N PRO A 241 24.97 -8.09 9.11
CA PRO A 241 24.86 -8.93 7.93
C PRO A 241 23.50 -9.61 7.87
N VAL A 242 22.96 -9.78 6.66
CA VAL A 242 21.71 -10.52 6.42
C VAL A 242 21.94 -11.50 5.28
N GLU A 243 21.89 -12.80 5.60
CA GLU A 243 21.90 -13.85 4.60
C GLU A 243 20.53 -13.97 3.91
N LYS A 244 20.53 -14.32 2.63
CA LYS A 244 19.31 -14.51 1.84
C LYS A 244 18.34 -13.33 1.95
N ALA A 245 18.87 -12.13 1.84
CA ALA A 245 18.11 -10.90 1.86
C ALA A 245 17.35 -10.67 0.54
N GLY A 246 16.38 -9.78 0.56
CA GLY A 246 15.65 -9.32 -0.60
C GLY A 246 15.69 -7.81 -0.73
N VAL A 247 15.79 -7.33 -1.97
CA VAL A 247 15.64 -5.91 -2.32
C VAL A 247 14.43 -5.79 -3.23
N GLU A 248 13.56 -4.83 -2.95
CA GLU A 248 12.35 -4.56 -3.70
C GLU A 248 12.38 -3.17 -4.30
N LEU A 249 11.93 -3.09 -5.56
CA LEU A 249 11.75 -1.87 -6.33
C LEU A 249 10.30 -1.82 -6.82
N GLY A 250 9.55 -0.83 -6.35
CA GLY A 250 8.18 -0.59 -6.76
C GLY A 250 8.05 0.76 -7.47
N ILE A 251 7.11 0.85 -8.41
CA ILE A 251 6.71 2.13 -9.01
C ILE A 251 5.20 2.21 -8.93
N HIS A 252 4.70 3.30 -8.34
CA HIS A 252 3.29 3.53 -8.08
C HIS A 252 2.81 4.79 -8.77
N THR A 253 1.54 4.84 -9.15
CA THR A 253 0.89 6.10 -9.56
C THR A 253 0.85 7.08 -8.37
N LEU A 254 0.51 8.33 -8.64
CA LEU A 254 0.33 9.33 -7.59
C LEU A 254 -0.76 8.94 -6.58
N GLU A 255 -1.77 8.18 -7.03
CA GLU A 255 -2.85 7.65 -6.19
C GLU A 255 -2.44 6.42 -5.37
N GLY A 256 -1.20 5.95 -5.51
CA GLY A 256 -0.66 4.79 -4.80
C GLY A 256 -1.02 3.44 -5.42
N VAL A 257 -1.48 3.43 -6.68
CA VAL A 257 -1.71 2.17 -7.41
C VAL A 257 -0.35 1.60 -7.86
N PRO A 258 0.01 0.36 -7.49
CA PRO A 258 1.23 -0.27 -7.96
C PRO A 258 1.16 -0.53 -9.47
N VAL A 259 2.17 -0.08 -10.21
CA VAL A 259 2.29 -0.29 -11.66
C VAL A 259 3.41 -1.27 -11.98
N ILE A 260 4.53 -1.15 -11.28
CA ILE A 260 5.68 -2.05 -11.39
C ILE A 260 6.06 -2.52 -10.00
N HIS A 261 6.36 -3.80 -9.87
CA HIS A 261 6.94 -4.40 -8.67
C HIS A 261 7.97 -5.45 -9.06
N TYR A 262 9.21 -5.23 -8.70
CA TYR A 262 10.31 -6.16 -8.85
C TYR A 262 10.95 -6.46 -7.50
N SER A 263 11.34 -7.71 -7.31
CA SER A 263 12.11 -8.10 -6.14
C SER A 263 13.16 -9.14 -6.51
N THR A 264 14.30 -9.09 -5.84
CA THR A 264 15.34 -10.11 -5.99
C THR A 264 14.84 -11.47 -5.49
N ARG A 265 14.02 -11.46 -4.44
CA ARG A 265 13.24 -12.60 -3.94
C ARG A 265 11.89 -12.12 -3.42
N PRO A 266 10.79 -12.86 -3.62
CA PRO A 266 10.72 -14.19 -4.23
C PRO A 266 10.65 -14.18 -5.77
N VAL A 267 10.50 -13.00 -6.41
CA VAL A 267 10.12 -12.89 -7.84
C VAL A 267 11.25 -13.32 -8.76
N SER A 268 12.47 -12.75 -8.62
CA SER A 268 13.58 -12.99 -9.55
C SER A 268 14.54 -14.09 -9.12
N VAL A 269 14.37 -14.67 -7.93
CA VAL A 269 15.21 -15.76 -7.37
C VAL A 269 16.71 -15.42 -7.36
N VAL A 270 17.05 -14.15 -7.17
CA VAL A 270 18.43 -13.66 -7.03
C VAL A 270 18.80 -13.63 -5.56
N ASP A 271 19.85 -14.36 -5.18
CA ASP A 271 20.37 -14.34 -3.82
C ASP A 271 21.16 -13.07 -3.57
N VAL A 272 20.76 -12.31 -2.57
CA VAL A 272 21.43 -11.10 -2.09
C VAL A 272 21.81 -11.30 -0.65
N ARG A 273 23.05 -10.91 -0.31
CA ARG A 273 23.54 -10.80 1.05
C ARG A 273 23.79 -9.34 1.38
N PHE A 274 23.33 -8.89 2.53
CA PHE A 274 23.69 -7.57 3.03
C PHE A 274 24.93 -7.69 3.90
N GLU A 275 25.90 -6.80 3.66
CA GLU A 275 27.09 -6.67 4.48
C GLU A 275 26.97 -5.40 5.34
N PRO A 276 27.59 -5.40 6.55
CA PRO A 276 27.66 -4.17 7.33
C PRO A 276 28.31 -3.03 6.55
N GLY A 277 27.68 -1.87 6.59
CA GLY A 277 28.12 -0.69 5.84
C GLY A 277 27.29 -0.45 4.57
N ARG A 278 27.95 0.01 3.53
CA ARG A 278 27.34 0.40 2.25
C ARG A 278 27.13 -0.81 1.34
N ASN A 279 25.93 -0.95 0.84
CA ASN A 279 25.54 -1.99 -0.11
C ASN A 279 24.93 -1.34 -1.37
N ILE A 280 25.06 -1.99 -2.52
CA ILE A 280 24.54 -1.52 -3.81
C ILE A 280 23.99 -2.69 -4.61
N ILE A 281 22.85 -2.47 -5.28
CA ILE A 281 22.30 -3.37 -6.30
C ILE A 281 21.76 -2.55 -7.46
N GLU A 282 21.70 -3.15 -8.64
CA GLU A 282 21.17 -2.50 -9.84
C GLU A 282 20.05 -3.34 -10.45
N CYS A 283 18.96 -2.66 -10.89
CA CYS A 283 17.86 -3.22 -11.65
C CYS A 283 17.81 -2.56 -13.01
N GLU A 284 17.92 -3.35 -14.07
CA GLU A 284 18.03 -2.87 -15.45
C GLU A 284 16.73 -3.00 -16.22
N PHE A 285 16.40 -1.97 -16.98
CA PHE A 285 15.31 -1.89 -17.93
C PHE A 285 15.88 -1.58 -19.31
N PRO A 286 15.99 -2.55 -20.22
CA PRO A 286 16.45 -2.29 -21.60
C PRO A 286 15.53 -1.28 -22.32
N GLN A 287 14.24 -1.29 -22.02
CA GLN A 287 13.25 -0.34 -22.45
C GLN A 287 12.32 -0.03 -21.29
N PHE A 288 12.35 1.22 -20.79
CA PHE A 288 11.54 1.62 -19.65
C PHE A 288 10.07 1.70 -20.05
N PRO A 289 9.16 0.92 -19.42
CA PRO A 289 7.84 0.66 -20.00
C PRO A 289 6.77 1.69 -19.64
N LEU A 290 7.02 2.61 -18.71
CA LEU A 290 5.96 3.50 -18.21
C LEU A 290 5.63 4.61 -19.19
N ALA A 291 4.34 4.92 -19.33
CA ALA A 291 3.84 6.07 -20.05
C ALA A 291 4.31 7.39 -19.41
N ALA A 292 4.28 8.47 -20.19
CA ALA A 292 4.60 9.80 -19.69
C ALA A 292 3.72 10.18 -18.51
N GLY A 293 4.34 10.61 -17.41
CA GLY A 293 3.63 10.96 -16.18
C GLY A 293 4.56 11.05 -14.98
N ARG A 294 3.96 11.28 -13.81
CA ARG A 294 4.69 11.30 -12.53
C ARG A 294 4.38 10.06 -11.72
N TYR A 295 5.40 9.52 -11.07
CA TYR A 295 5.31 8.27 -10.34
C TYR A 295 6.10 8.35 -9.04
N TYR A 296 5.60 7.66 -8.02
CA TYR A 296 6.38 7.38 -6.81
C TYR A 296 7.25 6.16 -7.01
N LEU A 297 8.51 6.30 -6.61
CA LEU A 297 9.42 5.19 -6.41
C LEU A 297 9.22 4.64 -5.01
N ALA A 298 9.00 3.34 -4.91
CA ALA A 298 8.96 2.59 -3.66
C ALA A 298 10.19 1.70 -3.57
N VAL A 299 10.75 1.56 -2.37
CA VAL A 299 11.90 0.70 -2.13
C VAL A 299 11.73 -0.09 -0.83
N GLY A 300 12.23 -1.31 -0.83
CA GLY A 300 12.15 -2.20 0.32
C GLY A 300 13.37 -3.08 0.49
N LEU A 301 13.71 -3.37 1.73
CA LEU A 301 14.72 -4.36 2.13
C LEU A 301 14.01 -5.40 3.00
N THR A 302 14.19 -6.68 2.70
CA THR A 302 13.45 -7.76 3.36
C THR A 302 14.35 -8.91 3.82
N ARG A 303 13.89 -9.64 4.85
CA ARG A 303 14.14 -11.08 4.96
C ARG A 303 12.95 -11.78 4.36
N PRO A 304 13.08 -12.33 3.12
CA PRO A 304 11.94 -12.83 2.37
C PRO A 304 11.08 -13.80 3.19
N MET A 305 9.75 -13.62 3.16
CA MET A 305 8.75 -14.39 3.90
C MET A 305 8.83 -14.27 5.43
N ILE A 306 9.71 -13.44 5.98
CA ILE A 306 9.89 -13.27 7.43
C ILE A 306 9.52 -11.86 7.87
N GLU A 307 10.23 -10.83 7.39
CA GLU A 307 10.02 -9.46 7.84
C GLU A 307 10.52 -8.40 6.83
N TRP A 308 10.00 -7.20 6.97
CA TRP A 308 10.54 -5.99 6.37
C TRP A 308 11.65 -5.41 7.25
N LEU A 309 12.82 -5.27 6.70
CA LEU A 309 13.95 -4.59 7.35
C LEU A 309 13.88 -3.07 7.15
N TYR A 310 13.41 -2.68 5.96
CA TYR A 310 13.13 -1.30 5.56
C TYR A 310 12.01 -1.29 4.52
N ARG A 311 11.11 -0.31 4.59
CA ARG A 311 10.09 -0.07 3.57
C ARG A 311 9.77 1.40 3.48
N ASP A 312 9.75 1.91 2.25
CA ASP A 312 9.27 3.24 1.93
C ASP A 312 8.54 3.20 0.58
N ASP A 313 7.21 3.31 0.64
CA ASP A 313 6.33 3.25 -0.54
C ASP A 313 6.28 4.59 -1.31
N GLN A 314 6.91 5.65 -0.78
CA GLN A 314 6.99 6.98 -1.38
C GLN A 314 8.42 7.57 -1.22
N PHE A 315 9.41 6.74 -1.45
CA PHE A 315 10.82 7.10 -1.30
C PHE A 315 11.19 8.38 -2.06
N ALA A 316 10.75 8.47 -3.32
CA ALA A 316 10.96 9.64 -4.15
C ALA A 316 9.88 9.79 -5.23
N LEU A 317 9.71 10.99 -5.73
CA LEU A 317 8.89 11.29 -6.89
C LEU A 317 9.80 11.51 -8.09
N PHE A 318 9.46 10.91 -9.25
CA PHE A 318 10.17 11.14 -10.50
C PHE A 318 9.19 11.28 -11.66
N THR A 319 9.68 11.87 -12.75
CA THR A 319 8.89 12.12 -13.95
C THR A 319 9.39 11.27 -15.11
N VAL A 320 8.46 10.73 -15.88
CA VAL A 320 8.71 10.06 -17.16
C VAL A 320 8.21 10.97 -18.26
N GLU A 321 9.12 11.33 -19.16
CA GLU A 321 8.85 12.17 -20.33
C GLU A 321 8.17 11.35 -21.44
N PRO A 322 7.41 12.01 -22.36
CA PRO A 322 6.83 11.33 -23.50
C PRO A 322 7.89 10.71 -24.42
N GLY A 323 7.73 9.42 -24.76
CA GLY A 323 8.53 8.72 -25.76
C GLY A 323 7.65 7.96 -26.74
N ASP A 324 8.00 7.96 -28.03
CA ASP A 324 7.29 7.22 -29.08
C ASP A 324 7.91 5.84 -29.28
N VAL A 325 7.54 4.89 -28.41
CA VAL A 325 8.07 3.52 -28.41
C VAL A 325 7.69 2.72 -29.64
N PHE A 326 6.58 3.12 -30.31
CA PHE A 326 6.03 2.38 -31.44
C PHE A 326 6.26 3.04 -32.79
N ASN A 327 7.03 4.14 -32.83
CA ASN A 327 7.27 4.97 -34.03
C ASN A 327 5.97 5.37 -34.74
N SER A 328 4.93 5.64 -33.96
CA SER A 328 3.60 5.97 -34.45
C SER A 328 3.36 7.48 -34.64
N GLY A 329 4.32 8.31 -34.21
CA GLY A 329 4.17 9.74 -34.09
C GLY A 329 3.30 10.18 -32.90
N MET A 330 2.85 9.22 -32.06
CA MET A 330 1.96 9.47 -30.94
C MET A 330 2.55 8.88 -29.65
N PRO A 331 3.13 9.71 -28.78
CA PRO A 331 3.66 9.23 -27.48
C PRO A 331 2.53 8.64 -26.61
N LEU A 332 2.88 7.63 -25.84
CA LEU A 332 1.97 7.03 -24.88
C LEU A 332 1.77 7.94 -23.68
N THR A 333 0.52 8.19 -23.32
CA THR A 333 0.15 8.99 -22.14
C THR A 333 -0.64 8.15 -21.15
N THR A 334 -0.64 8.54 -19.88
CA THR A 334 -1.41 7.87 -18.81
C THR A 334 -2.93 7.87 -19.05
N ALA A 335 -3.44 8.75 -19.89
CA ALA A 335 -4.85 8.75 -20.28
C ALA A 335 -5.24 7.53 -21.16
N ARG A 336 -4.28 6.92 -21.85
CA ARG A 336 -4.50 5.75 -22.72
C ARG A 336 -4.06 4.46 -22.07
N ALA A 337 -2.86 4.41 -21.48
CA ALA A 337 -2.34 3.26 -20.77
C ALA A 337 -1.21 3.70 -19.82
N LEU A 338 -0.93 2.89 -18.79
CA LEU A 338 0.18 3.13 -17.86
C LEU A 338 1.49 2.49 -18.33
N ILE A 339 1.40 1.47 -19.18
CA ILE A 339 2.55 0.63 -19.58
C ILE A 339 2.57 0.51 -21.12
N ALA A 340 3.75 0.75 -21.70
CA ALA A 340 4.07 0.45 -23.09
C ALA A 340 4.70 -0.95 -23.16
N THR A 341 4.02 -1.89 -23.78
CA THR A 341 4.56 -3.25 -23.97
C THR A 341 4.85 -3.47 -25.45
N PRO A 342 6.05 -3.90 -25.83
CA PRO A 342 6.33 -4.30 -27.20
C PRO A 342 5.32 -5.33 -27.67
N HIS A 343 4.68 -5.10 -28.82
CA HIS A 343 3.69 -6.01 -29.40
C HIS A 343 3.72 -5.95 -30.93
N ARG A 344 3.12 -6.92 -31.55
CA ARG A 344 3.01 -7.03 -33.01
C ARG A 344 1.59 -7.43 -33.38
N TRP A 345 0.97 -6.67 -34.25
CA TRP A 345 -0.29 -7.03 -34.88
C TRP A 345 -0.03 -8.02 -36.02
N LEU A 346 -0.73 -9.14 -36.03
CA LEU A 346 -0.75 -10.11 -37.14
C LEU A 346 -2.09 -9.96 -37.83
N ALA A 347 -2.10 -9.38 -39.05
CA ALA A 347 -3.30 -9.26 -39.85
C ALA A 347 -3.33 -10.40 -40.87
N GLU A 348 -4.51 -10.93 -41.20
CA GLU A 348 -4.69 -11.83 -42.34
C GLU A 348 -4.35 -11.09 -43.63
N GLU A 349 -3.84 -11.81 -44.66
CA GLU A 349 -3.38 -11.20 -45.91
C GLU A 349 -4.44 -10.35 -46.61
N SER A 350 -5.74 -10.61 -46.42
CA SER A 350 -6.85 -9.81 -46.92
C SER A 350 -6.92 -8.39 -46.40
N PHE A 351 -6.29 -8.08 -45.23
CA PHE A 351 -6.22 -6.74 -44.65
C PHE A 351 -4.94 -5.99 -44.99
N ALA A 352 -3.90 -6.68 -45.48
CA ALA A 352 -2.60 -6.09 -45.82
C ALA A 352 -2.66 -5.20 -47.09
N ALA A 353 -3.60 -5.45 -47.98
CA ALA A 353 -3.71 -4.71 -49.26
C ALA A 353 -4.24 -3.26 -49.16
N THR A 354 -4.82 -2.86 -48.01
CA THR A 354 -5.41 -1.54 -47.81
C THR A 354 -4.50 -0.55 -47.05
N ALA A 355 -3.41 -0.99 -46.48
CA ALA A 355 -2.49 -0.15 -45.70
C ALA A 355 -1.38 0.52 -46.51
N GLY A 356 -1.24 0.17 -47.79
CA GLY A 356 -0.19 0.65 -48.71
C GLY A 356 -0.54 1.81 -49.63
N GLN A 357 -1.72 2.44 -49.47
CA GLN A 357 -2.16 3.58 -50.32
C GLN A 357 -2.72 4.71 -49.47
N ARG A 358 -1.95 5.24 -48.51
CA ARG A 358 -2.17 6.63 -48.02
C ARG A 358 -0.83 7.20 -47.57
#